data_4578fa06d201c4526586246668347a08
#
_entry.id   4578fa06d201c4526586246668347a08
#
_cell.length_a   1.000
_cell.length_b   1.000
_cell.length_c   1.000
_cell.angle_alpha   90.00
_cell.angle_beta   90.00
_cell.angle_gamma   90.00
#
_symmetry.space_group_name_H-M   'P 1'
#
loop_
_entity.id
_entity.type
_entity.pdbx_description
1 polymer ?
#
loop_
_entity_poly.entity_id
_entity_poly.type
_entity_poly.pdbx_seq_one_letter_code
_entity_poly.pdbx_strand_id
1 'polypeptide(L)'
;PHSAFVGIPKGHITPIIASDGSIRKIPALICVDGQAYPALALTALIQATSSTNWNASLRAGSSFFGPAQELRFDAFPGLTIPLDKNGDLRISFASKPSVFSAISAADVMNGSVDLSMLDNAWVLVGATAFSLDDIVPTPYSGATPGVELTARVLASVLDSAIPYTPRGSRWALWLLVLGFSGILYALAAARGRYAAYGL
;
A
#
# COMPACT_ATOMS: atom_id res chain seq x y z
N PRO A 1 8.13 8.11 25.20
CA PRO A 1 7.04 8.98 24.69
C PRO A 1 6.70 10.02 25.73
N HIS A 2 6.45 11.26 25.27
CA HIS A 2 6.08 12.35 26.15
C HIS A 2 4.76 11.98 26.87
N SER A 3 4.61 12.32 28.15
CA SER A 3 3.45 11.96 28.98
C SER A 3 2.10 12.38 28.39
N ALA A 4 2.09 13.45 27.57
CA ALA A 4 0.90 13.92 26.86
C ALA A 4 0.35 12.93 25.82
N PHE A 5 1.13 11.93 25.41
CA PHE A 5 0.74 10.91 24.41
C PHE A 5 0.44 9.54 25.04
N VAL A 6 0.32 9.48 26.36
CA VAL A 6 -0.10 8.25 27.06
C VAL A 6 -1.59 8.03 26.79
N GLY A 7 -1.97 6.84 26.31
CA GLY A 7 -3.36 6.52 26.00
C GLY A 7 -3.81 6.86 24.58
N ILE A 8 -3.01 7.61 23.79
CA ILE A 8 -3.31 7.86 22.39
C ILE A 8 -2.93 6.62 21.56
N PRO A 9 -3.81 6.16 20.68
CA PRO A 9 -3.51 5.08 19.76
C PRO A 9 -2.29 5.38 18.90
N LYS A 10 -1.45 4.37 18.72
CA LYS A 10 -0.17 4.51 18.02
C LYS A 10 -0.18 3.66 16.77
N GLY A 11 0.33 4.22 15.68
CA GLY A 11 0.65 3.50 14.46
C GLY A 11 2.11 3.70 14.09
N HIS A 12 2.65 2.79 13.30
CA HIS A 12 4.00 2.94 12.76
C HIS A 12 3.97 3.63 11.39
N ILE A 13 5.07 4.26 11.02
CA ILE A 13 5.31 4.88 9.71
C ILE A 13 6.49 4.26 8.96
N THR A 14 6.92 3.06 9.37
CA THR A 14 8.10 2.38 8.83
C THR A 14 7.90 2.00 7.36
N PRO A 15 8.66 2.56 6.41
CA PRO A 15 8.56 2.18 5.02
C PRO A 15 9.44 0.96 4.70
N ILE A 16 9.14 0.30 3.57
CA ILE A 16 10.00 -0.73 2.99
C ILE A 16 10.68 -0.16 1.76
N ILE A 17 12.00 -0.02 1.84
CA ILE A 17 12.82 0.46 0.73
C ILE A 17 13.07 -0.72 -0.23
N ALA A 18 12.66 -0.57 -1.48
CA ALA A 18 12.93 -1.54 -2.53
C ALA A 18 14.39 -1.48 -3.00
N SER A 19 14.82 -2.47 -3.79
CA SER A 19 16.20 -2.54 -4.30
C SER A 19 16.61 -1.36 -5.19
N ASP A 20 15.64 -0.67 -5.79
CA ASP A 20 15.84 0.56 -6.57
C ASP A 20 15.79 1.84 -5.72
N GLY A 21 15.76 1.70 -4.40
CA GLY A 21 15.72 2.81 -3.46
C GLY A 21 14.34 3.42 -3.23
N SER A 22 13.30 3.08 -4.03
CA SER A 22 11.99 3.69 -3.88
C SER A 22 11.08 2.93 -2.92
N ILE A 23 10.16 3.66 -2.30
CA ILE A 23 9.17 3.11 -1.37
C ILE A 23 7.87 2.86 -2.11
N ARG A 24 7.42 1.60 -2.09
CA ARG A 24 6.15 1.14 -2.71
C ARG A 24 5.29 0.32 -1.77
N LYS A 25 5.80 0.04 -0.59
CA LYS A 25 5.16 -0.83 0.40
C LYS A 25 5.44 -0.36 1.80
N ILE A 26 4.53 -0.70 2.69
CA ILE A 26 4.72 -0.62 4.14
C ILE A 26 4.28 -1.95 4.77
N PRO A 27 4.84 -2.36 5.90
CA PRO A 27 4.25 -3.44 6.68
C PRO A 27 2.83 -3.03 7.10
N ALA A 28 1.84 -3.91 6.99
CA ALA A 28 0.51 -3.61 7.52
C ALA A 28 0.51 -3.56 9.05
N LEU A 29 1.30 -4.45 9.66
CA LEU A 29 1.49 -4.58 11.10
C LEU A 29 2.97 -4.79 11.39
N ILE A 30 3.47 -4.19 12.47
CA ILE A 30 4.77 -4.51 13.05
C ILE A 30 4.59 -4.99 14.49
N CYS A 31 5.48 -5.86 14.96
CA CYS A 31 5.46 -6.32 16.34
C CYS A 31 6.68 -5.73 17.07
N VAL A 32 6.41 -5.03 18.17
CA VAL A 32 7.43 -4.46 19.04
C VAL A 32 7.11 -4.87 20.47
N ASP A 33 8.05 -5.50 21.15
CA ASP A 33 7.90 -5.99 22.53
C ASP A 33 6.63 -6.86 22.75
N GLY A 34 6.32 -7.70 21.75
CA GLY A 34 5.14 -8.58 21.81
C GLY A 34 3.81 -7.90 21.54
N GLN A 35 3.80 -6.60 21.24
CA GLN A 35 2.60 -5.85 20.85
C GLN A 35 2.57 -5.57 19.36
N ALA A 36 1.39 -5.72 18.74
CA ALA A 36 1.18 -5.41 17.33
C ALA A 36 0.80 -3.94 17.16
N TYR A 37 1.49 -3.25 16.26
CA TYR A 37 1.22 -1.87 15.88
C TYR A 37 0.84 -1.82 14.40
N PRO A 38 -0.39 -1.39 14.06
CA PRO A 38 -0.79 -1.15 12.67
C PRO A 38 -0.01 0.01 12.05
N ALA A 39 0.05 0.06 10.73
CA ALA A 39 0.48 1.27 10.03
C ALA A 39 -0.39 2.46 10.45
N LEU A 40 0.18 3.66 10.53
CA LEU A 40 -0.51 4.86 11.04
C LEU A 40 -1.84 5.13 10.30
N ALA A 41 -1.88 4.96 8.99
CA ALA A 41 -3.11 5.09 8.21
C ALA A 41 -4.19 4.08 8.64
N LEU A 42 -3.81 2.84 8.97
CA LEU A 42 -4.74 1.83 9.47
C LEU A 42 -5.18 2.13 10.90
N THR A 43 -4.29 2.66 11.73
CA THR A 43 -4.63 3.12 13.08
C THR A 43 -5.67 4.25 13.02
N ALA A 44 -5.50 5.21 12.12
CA ALA A 44 -6.46 6.29 11.92
C ALA A 44 -7.85 5.75 11.53
N LEU A 45 -7.90 4.80 10.60
CA LEU A 45 -9.15 4.13 10.22
C LEU A 45 -9.82 3.43 11.41
N ILE A 46 -9.07 2.66 12.19
CA ILE A 46 -9.60 1.97 13.39
C ILE A 46 -10.20 2.98 14.36
N GLN A 47 -9.52 4.12 14.57
CA GLN A 47 -10.01 5.15 15.48
C GLN A 47 -11.28 5.86 15.00
N ALA A 48 -11.47 5.97 13.69
CA ALA A 48 -12.70 6.57 13.14
C ALA A 48 -13.97 5.79 13.51
N THR A 49 -13.86 4.52 13.92
CA THR A 49 -15.00 3.74 14.42
C THR A 49 -15.27 3.94 15.91
N SER A 50 -14.52 4.80 16.59
CA SER A 50 -14.60 4.96 18.07
C SER A 50 -14.37 3.65 18.84
N SER A 51 -13.79 2.63 18.20
CA SER A 51 -13.46 1.36 18.82
C SER A 51 -12.13 1.46 19.54
N THR A 52 -12.13 1.31 20.86
CA THR A 52 -10.89 1.26 21.65
C THR A 52 -10.17 -0.09 21.55
N ASN A 53 -10.92 -1.15 21.28
CA ASN A 53 -10.38 -2.50 21.11
C ASN A 53 -10.54 -2.90 19.65
N TRP A 54 -9.42 -3.16 18.98
CA TRP A 54 -9.41 -3.66 17.63
C TRP A 54 -8.85 -5.08 17.58
N ASN A 55 -9.51 -5.93 16.82
CA ASN A 55 -8.99 -7.24 16.45
C ASN A 55 -8.73 -7.26 14.96
N ALA A 56 -7.61 -7.85 14.58
CA ALA A 56 -7.28 -8.07 13.20
C ALA A 56 -7.20 -9.57 12.91
N SER A 57 -7.81 -9.98 11.83
CA SER A 57 -7.69 -11.34 11.32
C SER A 57 -6.88 -11.36 10.03
N LEU A 58 -5.82 -12.14 10.02
CA LEU A 58 -5.01 -12.40 8.84
C LEU A 58 -5.44 -13.74 8.24
N ARG A 59 -5.86 -13.73 6.98
CA ARG A 59 -6.30 -14.93 6.27
C ARG A 59 -5.44 -15.14 5.01
N ALA A 60 -5.15 -16.40 4.70
CA ALA A 60 -4.57 -16.72 3.41
C ALA A 60 -5.59 -16.44 2.30
N GLY A 61 -5.16 -15.84 1.21
CA GLY A 61 -6.03 -15.62 0.05
C GLY A 61 -6.56 -16.95 -0.48
N SER A 62 -7.84 -17.01 -0.77
CA SER A 62 -8.54 -18.22 -1.21
C SER A 62 -8.52 -18.40 -2.74
N SER A 63 -8.41 -17.31 -3.49
CA SER A 63 -8.47 -17.31 -4.95
C SER A 63 -7.08 -17.40 -5.58
N PHE A 64 -6.99 -18.10 -6.72
CA PHE A 64 -5.78 -18.15 -7.54
C PHE A 64 -5.36 -16.77 -8.06
N PHE A 65 -6.33 -15.93 -8.41
CA PHE A 65 -6.11 -14.55 -8.87
C PHE A 65 -6.21 -13.52 -7.74
N GLY A 66 -6.49 -13.94 -6.51
CA GLY A 66 -6.55 -13.07 -5.33
C GLY A 66 -5.17 -12.76 -4.75
N PRO A 67 -5.14 -11.92 -3.70
CA PRO A 67 -3.92 -11.57 -2.98
C PRO A 67 -3.34 -12.80 -2.26
N ALA A 68 -2.08 -12.70 -1.85
CA ALA A 68 -1.45 -13.78 -1.08
C ALA A 68 -2.07 -13.91 0.33
N GLN A 69 -2.36 -12.78 0.95
CA GLN A 69 -3.00 -12.69 2.28
C GLN A 69 -4.01 -11.54 2.28
N GLU A 70 -4.96 -11.62 3.20
CA GLU A 70 -6.00 -10.62 3.44
C GLU A 70 -6.02 -10.25 4.91
N LEU A 71 -5.93 -8.95 5.20
CA LEU A 71 -6.12 -8.41 6.53
C LEU A 71 -7.53 -7.84 6.64
N ARG A 72 -8.23 -8.19 7.71
CA ARG A 72 -9.56 -7.69 8.06
C ARG A 72 -9.57 -7.20 9.49
N PHE A 73 -10.22 -6.09 9.70
CA PHE A 73 -10.47 -5.56 11.04
C PHE A 73 -11.94 -5.75 11.43
N ASP A 74 -12.18 -6.20 12.65
CA ASP A 74 -13.56 -6.36 13.17
C ASP A 74 -14.31 -5.03 13.19
N ALA A 75 -13.58 -3.93 13.37
CA ALA A 75 -14.14 -2.58 13.33
C ALA A 75 -14.70 -2.18 11.95
N PHE A 76 -14.25 -2.84 10.86
CA PHE A 76 -14.72 -2.59 9.49
C PHE A 76 -15.03 -3.91 8.78
N PRO A 77 -16.21 -4.52 9.02
CA PRO A 77 -16.54 -5.85 8.50
C PRO A 77 -16.51 -5.98 6.97
N GLY A 78 -16.68 -4.87 6.24
CA GLY A 78 -16.66 -4.85 4.77
C GLY A 78 -15.28 -4.59 4.16
N LEU A 79 -14.31 -4.15 4.96
CA LEU A 79 -12.99 -3.77 4.48
C LEU A 79 -12.05 -4.99 4.47
N THR A 80 -11.57 -5.34 3.29
CA THR A 80 -10.54 -6.36 3.11
C THR A 80 -9.31 -5.73 2.50
N ILE A 81 -8.19 -5.80 3.21
CA ILE A 81 -6.92 -5.21 2.80
C ILE A 81 -6.04 -6.31 2.21
N PRO A 82 -5.75 -6.26 0.90
CA PRO A 82 -4.88 -7.23 0.27
C PRO A 82 -3.43 -7.01 0.69
N LEU A 83 -2.77 -8.07 1.13
CA LEU A 83 -1.37 -8.07 1.51
C LEU A 83 -0.56 -9.01 0.62
N ASP A 84 0.74 -8.78 0.55
CA ASP A 84 1.64 -9.72 -0.07
C ASP A 84 1.99 -10.88 0.90
N LYS A 85 2.85 -11.80 0.45
CA LYS A 85 3.25 -12.98 1.24
C LYS A 85 3.98 -12.66 2.55
N ASN A 86 4.51 -11.44 2.67
CA ASN A 86 5.24 -10.99 3.85
C ASN A 86 4.35 -10.20 4.83
N GLY A 87 3.09 -9.96 4.47
CA GLY A 87 2.19 -9.10 5.25
C GLY A 87 2.33 -7.61 4.92
N ASP A 88 2.95 -7.29 3.78
CA ASP A 88 3.14 -5.91 3.35
C ASP A 88 1.95 -5.40 2.55
N LEU A 89 1.55 -4.18 2.83
CA LEU A 89 0.58 -3.42 2.08
C LEU A 89 1.29 -2.63 0.97
N ARG A 90 0.81 -2.76 -0.26
CA ARG A 90 1.29 -1.96 -1.39
C ARG A 90 0.56 -0.63 -1.45
N ILE A 91 1.30 0.41 -1.75
CA ILE A 91 0.78 1.77 -1.87
C ILE A 91 0.34 1.99 -3.32
N SER A 92 -0.87 2.49 -3.52
CA SER A 92 -1.32 2.92 -4.83
C SER A 92 -0.70 4.27 -5.20
N PHE A 93 -0.06 4.30 -6.35
CA PHE A 93 0.44 5.53 -6.96
C PHE A 93 -0.38 5.89 -8.22
N ALA A 94 -1.63 5.42 -8.31
CA ALA A 94 -2.51 5.75 -9.43
C ALA A 94 -2.93 7.22 -9.43
N SER A 95 -3.14 7.80 -8.25
CA SER A 95 -3.49 9.21 -8.09
C SER A 95 -2.26 10.11 -8.10
N LYS A 96 -2.37 11.26 -8.78
CA LYS A 96 -1.30 12.26 -8.82
C LYS A 96 -1.13 12.93 -7.44
N PRO A 97 0.07 13.48 -7.12
CA PRO A 97 0.29 14.22 -5.87
C PRO A 97 -0.68 15.38 -5.64
N SER A 98 -1.09 16.05 -6.72
CA SER A 98 -2.02 17.20 -6.66
C SER A 98 -3.44 16.89 -6.16
N VAL A 99 -3.76 15.63 -5.90
CA VAL A 99 -5.05 15.24 -5.31
C VAL A 99 -5.12 15.59 -3.82
N PHE A 100 -3.97 15.67 -3.15
CA PHE A 100 -3.91 16.02 -1.74
C PHE A 100 -3.74 17.53 -1.59
N SER A 101 -4.68 18.17 -0.89
CA SER A 101 -4.57 19.59 -0.53
C SER A 101 -3.60 19.74 0.64
N ALA A 102 -2.58 20.56 0.47
CA ALA A 102 -1.62 20.89 1.53
C ALA A 102 -1.89 22.33 2.03
N ILE A 103 -2.07 22.47 3.34
CA ILE A 103 -2.38 23.73 4.00
C ILE A 103 -1.32 23.97 5.07
N SER A 104 -0.78 25.18 5.16
CA SER A 104 0.17 25.54 6.19
C SER A 104 -0.53 25.53 7.57
N ALA A 105 0.08 24.86 8.55
CA ALA A 105 -0.40 24.89 9.92
C ALA A 105 -0.43 26.33 10.50
N ALA A 106 0.52 27.19 10.07
CA ALA A 106 0.54 28.59 10.46
C ALA A 106 -0.68 29.35 9.95
N ASP A 107 -1.12 29.09 8.71
CA ASP A 107 -2.29 29.73 8.12
C ASP A 107 -3.58 29.31 8.82
N VAL A 108 -3.67 28.04 9.21
CA VAL A 108 -4.78 27.52 10.03
C VAL A 108 -4.81 28.23 11.39
N MET A 109 -3.66 28.34 12.05
CA MET A 109 -3.57 28.98 13.37
C MET A 109 -3.85 30.49 13.32
N ASN A 110 -3.50 31.15 12.23
CA ASN A 110 -3.74 32.58 12.02
C ASN A 110 -5.17 32.91 11.51
N GLY A 111 -6.00 31.88 11.26
CA GLY A 111 -7.34 32.04 10.72
C GLY A 111 -7.38 32.54 9.27
N SER A 112 -6.29 32.34 8.52
CA SER A 112 -6.19 32.78 7.11
C SER A 112 -6.83 31.81 6.14
N VAL A 113 -7.26 30.65 6.60
CA VAL A 113 -7.83 29.56 5.81
C VAL A 113 -9.30 29.39 6.15
N ASP A 114 -10.13 29.14 5.15
CA ASP A 114 -11.51 28.73 5.37
C ASP A 114 -11.54 27.32 5.95
N LEU A 115 -11.88 27.20 7.24
CA LEU A 115 -11.93 25.93 7.96
C LEU A 115 -13.04 25.00 7.44
N SER A 116 -14.01 25.51 6.68
CA SER A 116 -15.08 24.67 6.10
C SER A 116 -14.53 23.60 5.14
N MET A 117 -13.37 23.84 4.55
CA MET A 117 -12.68 22.85 3.70
C MET A 117 -12.14 21.65 4.48
N LEU A 118 -12.06 21.73 5.80
CA LEU A 118 -11.66 20.63 6.68
C LEU A 118 -12.85 19.81 7.20
N ASP A 119 -14.09 20.25 6.92
CA ASP A 119 -15.29 19.57 7.37
C ASP A 119 -15.42 18.21 6.67
N ASN A 120 -15.60 17.16 7.47
CA ASN A 120 -15.65 15.77 7.00
C ASN A 120 -14.40 15.30 6.20
N ALA A 121 -13.26 15.98 6.38
CA ALA A 121 -12.01 15.62 5.74
C ALA A 121 -11.11 14.80 6.67
N TRP A 122 -10.32 13.90 6.07
CA TRP A 122 -9.19 13.30 6.75
C TRP A 122 -8.04 14.30 6.78
N VAL A 123 -7.66 14.72 7.98
CA VAL A 123 -6.56 15.68 8.17
C VAL A 123 -5.34 14.96 8.73
N LEU A 124 -4.24 15.01 7.99
CA LEU A 124 -2.95 14.50 8.42
C LEU A 124 -2.01 15.68 8.70
N VAL A 125 -1.43 15.69 9.88
CA VAL A 125 -0.45 16.71 10.27
C VAL A 125 0.94 16.09 10.22
N GLY A 126 1.86 16.73 9.53
CA GLY A 126 3.23 16.25 9.41
C GLY A 126 4.20 17.33 8.96
N ALA A 127 5.48 17.07 9.13
CA ALA A 127 6.54 17.93 8.66
C ALA A 127 6.72 17.78 7.15
N THR A 128 6.84 18.91 6.44
CA THR A 128 7.09 18.93 4.99
C THR A 128 8.35 19.69 4.62
N ALA A 129 9.03 20.29 5.60
CA ALA A 129 10.26 21.04 5.36
C ALA A 129 11.42 20.09 5.07
N PHE A 130 12.21 20.41 4.04
CA PHE A 130 13.31 19.59 3.54
C PHE A 130 14.39 19.30 4.60
N SER A 131 14.51 20.16 5.61
CA SER A 131 15.51 20.05 6.69
C SER A 131 15.09 19.14 7.85
N LEU A 132 13.89 18.56 7.82
CA LEU A 132 13.35 17.75 8.93
C LEU A 132 13.45 16.24 8.69
N ASP A 133 14.25 15.81 7.72
CA ASP A 133 14.59 14.41 7.38
C ASP A 133 13.40 13.42 7.18
N ASP A 134 12.17 13.91 7.15
CA ASP A 134 10.99 13.09 6.85
C ASP A 134 10.67 13.09 5.34
N ILE A 135 11.70 12.80 4.53
CA ILE A 135 11.60 12.75 3.09
C ILE A 135 11.92 11.35 2.61
N VAL A 136 11.04 10.83 1.77
CA VAL A 136 11.14 9.47 1.27
C VAL A 136 11.10 9.43 -0.26
N PRO A 137 11.92 8.59 -0.90
CA PRO A 137 11.86 8.40 -2.34
C PRO A 137 10.65 7.56 -2.73
N THR A 138 9.88 8.05 -3.69
CA THR A 138 8.71 7.37 -4.24
C THR A 138 8.82 7.23 -5.75
N PRO A 139 7.98 6.42 -6.41
CA PRO A 139 7.97 6.32 -7.87
C PRO A 139 7.71 7.63 -8.63
N TYR A 140 7.11 8.63 -7.96
CA TYR A 140 6.85 9.94 -8.57
C TYR A 140 7.95 10.96 -8.32
N SER A 141 8.63 10.87 -7.19
CA SER A 141 9.60 11.87 -6.77
C SER A 141 10.66 11.24 -5.88
N GLY A 142 11.89 11.66 -6.05
CA GLY A 142 12.98 11.28 -5.15
C GLY A 142 12.87 11.92 -3.75
N ALA A 143 11.95 12.87 -3.57
CA ALA A 143 11.81 13.66 -2.34
C ALA A 143 10.31 13.91 -2.06
N THR A 144 9.63 12.94 -1.44
CA THR A 144 8.22 13.04 -1.04
C THR A 144 8.14 13.15 0.49
N PRO A 145 7.39 14.09 1.07
CA PRO A 145 7.18 14.13 2.50
C PRO A 145 6.52 12.85 3.02
N GLY A 146 6.97 12.34 4.18
CA GLY A 146 6.43 11.10 4.77
C GLY A 146 4.94 11.18 5.09
N VAL A 147 4.44 12.37 5.44
CA VAL A 147 3.00 12.59 5.64
C VAL A 147 2.19 12.34 4.36
N GLU A 148 2.72 12.69 3.18
CA GLU A 148 2.07 12.39 1.90
C GLU A 148 2.02 10.87 1.65
N LEU A 149 3.09 10.14 2.01
CA LEU A 149 3.09 8.69 1.92
C LEU A 149 1.96 8.08 2.77
N THR A 150 1.79 8.58 4.00
CA THR A 150 0.70 8.16 4.88
C THR A 150 -0.67 8.49 4.29
N ALA A 151 -0.83 9.67 3.69
CA ALA A 151 -2.06 10.05 2.98
C ALA A 151 -2.38 9.10 1.82
N ARG A 152 -1.36 8.70 1.04
CA ARG A 152 -1.52 7.74 -0.06
C ARG A 152 -1.93 6.36 0.43
N VAL A 153 -1.37 5.90 1.54
CA VAL A 153 -1.79 4.63 2.16
C VAL A 153 -3.25 4.71 2.56
N LEU A 154 -3.65 5.77 3.25
CA LEU A 154 -5.03 5.97 3.69
C LEU A 154 -6.00 6.01 2.49
N ALA A 155 -5.69 6.81 1.48
CA ALA A 155 -6.48 6.89 0.24
C ALA A 155 -6.57 5.53 -0.47
N SER A 156 -5.46 4.79 -0.57
CA SER A 156 -5.44 3.45 -1.19
C SER A 156 -6.40 2.48 -0.49
N VAL A 157 -6.51 2.57 0.83
CA VAL A 157 -7.41 1.73 1.64
C VAL A 157 -8.85 2.17 1.48
N LEU A 158 -9.13 3.48 1.59
CA LEU A 158 -10.49 4.04 1.47
C LEU A 158 -11.09 3.80 0.09
N ASP A 159 -10.29 3.98 -0.96
CA ASP A 159 -10.71 3.78 -2.35
C ASP A 159 -10.75 2.29 -2.76
N SER A 160 -10.36 1.38 -1.84
CA SER A 160 -10.17 -0.04 -2.17
C SER A 160 -9.25 -0.27 -3.38
N ALA A 161 -8.32 0.65 -3.61
CA ALA A 161 -7.42 0.71 -4.77
C ALA A 161 -6.02 0.18 -4.46
N ILE A 162 -5.92 -0.75 -3.52
CA ILE A 162 -4.63 -1.33 -3.11
C ILE A 162 -4.16 -2.33 -4.16
N PRO A 163 -3.02 -2.10 -4.83
CA PRO A 163 -2.51 -3.04 -5.81
C PRO A 163 -1.93 -4.28 -5.13
N TYR A 164 -2.17 -5.44 -5.71
CA TYR A 164 -1.59 -6.69 -5.23
C TYR A 164 -1.08 -7.54 -6.38
N THR A 165 -0.17 -8.46 -6.08
CA THR A 165 0.26 -9.49 -7.04
C THR A 165 -0.59 -10.74 -6.82
N PRO A 166 -1.31 -11.23 -7.84
CA PRO A 166 -2.08 -12.45 -7.72
C PRO A 166 -1.22 -13.63 -7.26
N ARG A 167 -1.75 -14.45 -6.37
CA ARG A 167 -1.07 -15.61 -5.81
C ARG A 167 -0.59 -16.58 -6.88
N GLY A 168 -1.39 -16.79 -7.91
CA GLY A 168 -1.11 -17.70 -9.02
C GLY A 168 -0.24 -17.12 -10.13
N SER A 169 0.18 -15.83 -10.05
CA SER A 169 0.89 -15.17 -11.14
C SER A 169 2.16 -15.89 -11.59
N ARG A 170 2.92 -16.50 -10.68
CA ARG A 170 4.13 -17.29 -11.01
C ARG A 170 3.81 -18.51 -11.84
N TRP A 171 2.75 -19.24 -11.47
CA TRP A 171 2.31 -20.41 -12.22
C TRP A 171 1.76 -20.03 -13.59
N ALA A 172 0.99 -18.94 -13.66
CA ALA A 172 0.49 -18.41 -14.93
C ALA A 172 1.64 -18.05 -15.89
N LEU A 173 2.70 -17.41 -15.39
CA LEU A 173 3.89 -17.09 -16.18
C LEU A 173 4.59 -18.36 -16.68
N TRP A 174 4.79 -19.38 -15.84
CA TRP A 174 5.38 -20.64 -16.28
C TRP A 174 4.55 -21.33 -17.34
N LEU A 175 3.23 -21.36 -17.19
CA LEU A 175 2.33 -21.94 -18.20
C LEU A 175 2.39 -21.18 -19.53
N LEU A 176 2.47 -19.83 -19.48
CA LEU A 176 2.66 -19.01 -20.67
C LEU A 176 3.99 -19.31 -21.38
N VAL A 177 5.08 -19.38 -20.63
CA VAL A 177 6.41 -19.69 -21.20
C VAL A 177 6.42 -21.07 -21.84
N LEU A 178 5.91 -22.10 -21.14
CA LEU A 178 5.84 -23.47 -21.66
C LEU A 178 4.92 -23.54 -22.87
N GLY A 179 3.76 -22.92 -22.85
CA GLY A 179 2.82 -22.90 -23.98
C GLY A 179 3.43 -22.21 -25.20
N PHE A 180 4.05 -21.06 -25.03
CA PHE A 180 4.70 -20.34 -26.13
C PHE A 180 5.89 -21.11 -26.69
N SER A 181 6.72 -21.73 -25.85
CA SER A 181 7.83 -22.58 -26.26
C SER A 181 7.34 -23.80 -27.04
N GLY A 182 6.24 -24.42 -26.60
CA GLY A 182 5.62 -25.53 -27.29
C GLY A 182 5.09 -25.17 -28.70
N ILE A 183 4.45 -23.98 -28.80
CA ILE A 183 3.98 -23.46 -30.10
C ILE A 183 5.17 -23.21 -31.05
N LEU A 184 6.22 -22.55 -30.56
CA LEU A 184 7.42 -22.30 -31.38
C LEU A 184 8.08 -23.60 -31.85
N TYR A 185 8.19 -24.58 -30.96
CA TYR A 185 8.72 -25.90 -31.32
C TYR A 185 7.86 -26.58 -32.38
N ALA A 186 6.54 -26.57 -32.23
CA ALA A 186 5.63 -27.17 -33.21
C ALA A 186 5.73 -26.51 -34.60
N LEU A 187 5.83 -25.17 -34.62
CA LEU A 187 6.01 -24.40 -35.85
C LEU A 187 7.36 -24.70 -36.53
N ALA A 188 8.44 -24.79 -35.75
CA ALA A 188 9.76 -25.15 -36.28
C ALA A 188 9.79 -26.57 -36.83
N ALA A 189 9.19 -27.53 -36.12
CA ALA A 189 9.08 -28.92 -36.56
C ALA A 189 8.19 -29.07 -37.83
N ALA A 190 7.12 -28.25 -37.93
CA ALA A 190 6.30 -28.21 -39.13
C ALA A 190 7.10 -27.69 -40.33
N ARG A 191 7.82 -26.57 -40.17
CA ARG A 191 8.68 -26.03 -41.25
C ARG A 191 9.78 -26.99 -41.69
N GLY A 192 10.42 -27.66 -40.73
CA GLY A 192 11.45 -28.68 -41.04
C GLY A 192 10.89 -29.83 -41.86
N ARG A 193 9.65 -30.27 -41.62
CA ARG A 193 8.97 -31.31 -42.42
C ARG A 193 8.67 -30.82 -43.82
N TYR A 194 8.16 -29.61 -44.00
CA TYR A 194 7.92 -29.05 -45.34
C TYR A 194 9.21 -28.87 -46.13
N ALA A 195 10.31 -28.49 -45.50
CA ALA A 195 11.62 -28.42 -46.13
C ALA A 195 12.16 -29.83 -46.55
N ALA A 196 11.82 -30.86 -45.81
CA ALA A 196 12.23 -32.26 -46.14
C ALA A 196 11.39 -32.88 -47.26
N TYR A 197 10.16 -32.41 -47.52
CA TYR A 197 9.28 -32.88 -48.58
C TYR A 197 9.25 -31.96 -49.82
N GLY A 198 9.95 -30.84 -49.75
CA GLY A 198 9.97 -29.79 -50.78
C GLY A 198 11.18 -29.89 -51.74
N LEU A 199 11.70 -31.10 -51.98
CA LEU A 199 12.65 -31.41 -53.06
C LEU A 199 11.95 -32.15 -54.17
#